data_61db605976042bcc37e1e5863aef4250
#
_entry.id   61db605976042bcc37e1e5863aef4250
#
_cell.length_a   1.000
_cell.length_b   1.000
_cell.length_c   1.000
_cell.angle_alpha   90.00
_cell.angle_beta   90.00
_cell.angle_gamma   90.00
#
_symmetry.space_group_name_H-M   'P 1'
#
loop_
_entity.id
_entity.type
_entity.pdbx_description
1 polymer ?
#
loop_
_entity_poly.entity_id
_entity_poly.type
_entity_poly.pdbx_seq_one_letter_code
_entity_poly.pdbx_strand_id
1 'polypeptide(L)'
;RRQRQMCIRDRRKSSNPDVLYGRDFEDESVEILKIGDEIGDVVIRGRVQSVDMREIRNERTIFMFTITDFTDTIGVKIFVQNAEVPELKDAIKKGAFIKVKGKTTVDAFDHDLTVMSVWGIKKITDFRTGRQDTSPVKRVELHCHTKMSDMDGVTDAARLVQRAYEWGHPAIAITDHGVVQSFPEANHAIEAIDGAYRKKYQAEHPDATKDELKKVSAPFKVIYGMEAYLVDDLKDIVVNSKGQDIHGSYVVFDIETTGFSPVVNKIIEIGAVRVENGAIVDKFSTFVNPKVPIPFRIENLTGINDNMVLDAPDIETVLPKFLEFSEGAVMVAHNASFDMSFIEHNCVLQGIEREFTTADTVAMARFLLPGLNRFKLDTVAKAVGVSLENHHRAVDDAGCTAEIFVKFVKMLEERNILTLDDLNAQGKVSEEAVRKLPSYHAIILAKNETGRVNLYRLVSESHLKYYNRRPKLPKSVYLKYQDLSLIHISEPTRPEPI
;
A
#
# COMPACT_ATOMS: atom_id res chain seq x y z
N ARG A 1 15.13 -78.22 -25.12
CA ARG A 1 15.58 -76.81 -24.78
C ARG A 1 15.03 -75.90 -25.91
N ARG A 2 13.85 -75.29 -25.75
CA ARG A 2 13.33 -74.29 -26.63
C ARG A 2 13.85 -72.92 -26.13
N GLN A 3 14.75 -72.33 -26.92
CA GLN A 3 15.11 -70.92 -26.76
C GLN A 3 13.86 -70.08 -27.08
N ARG A 4 13.34 -69.38 -26.10
CA ARG A 4 12.41 -68.29 -26.32
C ARG A 4 13.21 -67.13 -26.88
N GLN A 5 13.24 -66.94 -28.17
CA GLN A 5 13.57 -65.69 -28.82
C GLN A 5 12.54 -64.64 -28.35
N MET A 6 12.95 -63.78 -27.46
CA MET A 6 12.19 -62.61 -27.12
C MET A 6 12.29 -61.64 -28.31
N CYS A 7 11.22 -61.56 -29.11
CA CYS A 7 11.11 -60.61 -30.20
C CYS A 7 11.33 -59.19 -29.66
N ILE A 8 12.44 -58.60 -30.04
CA ILE A 8 12.64 -57.17 -30.01
C ILE A 8 11.63 -56.59 -31.02
N ARG A 9 10.46 -56.20 -30.55
CA ARG A 9 9.50 -55.43 -31.34
C ARG A 9 10.14 -54.08 -31.63
N ASP A 10 10.47 -53.85 -32.91
CA ASP A 10 10.79 -52.54 -33.45
C ASP A 10 9.76 -51.52 -32.92
N ARG A 11 10.20 -50.63 -32.06
CA ARG A 11 9.40 -49.48 -31.66
C ARG A 11 9.35 -48.51 -32.82
N ARG A 12 8.35 -48.65 -33.69
CA ARG A 12 8.07 -47.66 -34.74
C ARG A 12 7.89 -46.33 -34.02
N LYS A 13 8.72 -45.32 -34.33
CA LYS A 13 8.50 -43.91 -33.89
C LYS A 13 7.07 -43.54 -34.33
N SER A 14 6.34 -42.93 -33.42
CA SER A 14 5.01 -42.40 -33.71
C SER A 14 5.11 -41.39 -34.86
N SER A 15 4.11 -41.33 -35.74
CA SER A 15 4.03 -40.30 -36.79
C SER A 15 3.76 -38.90 -36.23
N ASN A 16 3.36 -38.82 -34.96
CA ASN A 16 3.10 -37.56 -34.23
C ASN A 16 4.42 -36.99 -33.69
N PRO A 17 4.87 -35.81 -34.15
CA PRO A 17 6.14 -35.19 -33.71
C PRO A 17 6.16 -34.80 -32.24
N ASP A 18 5.00 -34.67 -31.60
CA ASP A 18 4.91 -34.32 -30.17
C ASP A 18 5.16 -35.54 -29.26
N VAL A 19 5.17 -36.78 -29.80
CA VAL A 19 5.46 -37.96 -29.00
C VAL A 19 6.98 -38.07 -28.78
N LEU A 20 7.39 -37.87 -27.52
CA LEU A 20 8.80 -37.89 -27.12
C LEU A 20 9.29 -39.30 -26.76
N TYR A 21 8.39 -40.16 -26.27
CA TYR A 21 8.69 -41.53 -25.88
C TYR A 21 7.46 -42.46 -26.00
N GLY A 22 7.66 -43.68 -26.41
CA GLY A 22 6.64 -44.73 -26.44
C GLY A 22 5.57 -44.53 -27.51
N ARG A 23 4.30 -44.67 -27.14
CA ARG A 23 3.14 -44.60 -28.05
C ARG A 23 2.35 -43.32 -27.85
N ASP A 24 1.62 -42.91 -28.88
CA ASP A 24 0.67 -41.82 -28.83
C ASP A 24 -0.58 -42.19 -28.00
N PHE A 25 -1.16 -41.22 -27.31
CA PHE A 25 -2.35 -41.36 -26.44
C PHE A 25 -3.07 -40.03 -26.28
N GLU A 26 -4.40 -40.09 -26.10
CA GLU A 26 -5.26 -38.89 -25.95
C GLU A 26 -6.02 -38.86 -24.61
N ASP A 27 -5.81 -39.85 -23.74
CA ASP A 27 -6.50 -39.96 -22.46
C ASP A 27 -6.42 -38.66 -21.61
N GLU A 28 -7.44 -38.37 -20.83
CA GLU A 28 -7.47 -37.24 -19.92
C GLU A 28 -6.49 -37.40 -18.79
N SER A 29 -5.92 -36.26 -18.32
CA SER A 29 -4.98 -36.26 -17.20
C SER A 29 -5.69 -36.07 -15.87
N VAL A 30 -5.21 -36.76 -14.83
CA VAL A 30 -5.63 -36.60 -13.44
C VAL A 30 -4.72 -35.58 -12.74
N GLU A 31 -5.25 -34.82 -11.79
CA GLU A 31 -4.44 -33.94 -10.92
C GLU A 31 -3.52 -34.78 -10.02
N ILE A 32 -2.24 -34.38 -9.94
CA ILE A 32 -1.22 -35.09 -9.17
C ILE A 32 -1.60 -35.19 -7.68
N LEU A 33 -2.16 -34.12 -7.11
CA LEU A 33 -2.64 -34.10 -5.72
C LEU A 33 -3.66 -35.20 -5.40
N LYS A 34 -4.40 -35.68 -6.40
CA LYS A 34 -5.41 -36.77 -6.22
C LYS A 34 -4.81 -38.17 -6.23
N ILE A 35 -3.52 -38.28 -6.51
CA ILE A 35 -2.79 -39.55 -6.57
C ILE A 35 -2.14 -39.80 -5.21
N GLY A 36 -2.92 -40.33 -4.26
CA GLY A 36 -2.44 -40.61 -2.90
C GLY A 36 -1.85 -42.00 -2.68
N ASP A 37 -1.99 -42.92 -3.66
CA ASP A 37 -1.59 -44.35 -3.54
C ASP A 37 -1.34 -44.98 -4.92
N GLU A 38 -0.99 -46.26 -4.97
CA GLU A 38 -0.88 -47.04 -6.21
C GLU A 38 -2.26 -47.24 -6.84
N ILE A 39 -2.65 -46.39 -7.76
CA ILE A 39 -3.96 -46.43 -8.47
C ILE A 39 -3.91 -47.17 -9.79
N GLY A 40 -2.75 -47.76 -10.16
CA GLY A 40 -2.53 -48.42 -11.43
C GLY A 40 -2.24 -47.52 -12.59
N ASP A 41 -2.92 -47.66 -13.71
CA ASP A 41 -2.70 -46.85 -14.93
C ASP A 41 -3.13 -45.40 -14.68
N VAL A 42 -2.25 -44.45 -14.95
CA VAL A 42 -2.47 -43.04 -14.74
C VAL A 42 -1.98 -42.23 -15.93
N VAL A 43 -2.69 -41.16 -16.20
CA VAL A 43 -2.23 -40.11 -17.14
C VAL A 43 -2.09 -38.81 -16.33
N ILE A 44 -0.89 -38.26 -16.37
CA ILE A 44 -0.56 -37.00 -15.70
C ILE A 44 0.01 -35.99 -16.69
N ARG A 45 -0.16 -34.72 -16.41
CA ARG A 45 0.47 -33.64 -17.19
C ARG A 45 1.18 -32.69 -16.23
N GLY A 46 2.28 -32.11 -16.67
CA GLY A 46 3.00 -31.19 -15.80
C GLY A 46 4.18 -30.53 -16.47
N ARG A 47 4.77 -29.59 -15.71
CA ARG A 47 6.05 -28.98 -16.05
C ARG A 47 7.17 -29.77 -15.41
N VAL A 48 8.20 -30.10 -16.18
CA VAL A 48 9.41 -30.77 -15.67
C VAL A 48 10.13 -29.84 -14.70
N GLN A 49 10.39 -30.30 -13.47
CA GLN A 49 11.11 -29.57 -12.43
C GLN A 49 12.59 -29.95 -12.36
N SER A 50 12.87 -31.23 -12.40
CA SER A 50 14.23 -31.76 -12.36
C SER A 50 14.38 -32.93 -13.34
N VAL A 51 15.60 -33.16 -13.78
CA VAL A 51 15.96 -34.33 -14.60
C VAL A 51 17.25 -34.89 -14.03
N ASP A 52 17.28 -36.20 -13.82
CA ASP A 52 18.45 -36.95 -13.37
C ASP A 52 18.59 -38.26 -14.15
N MET A 53 19.80 -38.79 -14.22
CA MET A 53 20.11 -39.96 -15.01
C MET A 53 21.11 -40.83 -14.28
N ARG A 54 20.84 -42.15 -14.30
CA ARG A 54 21.75 -43.13 -13.70
C ARG A 54 22.01 -44.28 -14.70
N GLU A 55 23.20 -44.40 -15.15
CA GLU A 55 23.59 -45.53 -15.98
C GLU A 55 23.63 -46.82 -15.15
N ILE A 56 23.09 -47.90 -15.75
CA ILE A 56 23.02 -49.23 -15.15
C ILE A 56 23.67 -50.27 -16.10
N ARG A 57 23.76 -51.52 -15.65
CA ARG A 57 24.32 -52.61 -16.49
C ARG A 57 23.53 -52.82 -17.77
N ASN A 58 24.19 -53.38 -18.79
CA ASN A 58 23.63 -53.76 -20.10
C ASN A 58 23.23 -52.55 -20.98
N GLU A 59 24.09 -51.53 -21.04
CA GLU A 59 23.88 -50.33 -21.89
C GLU A 59 22.53 -49.67 -21.71
N ARG A 60 22.03 -49.62 -20.49
CA ARG A 60 20.76 -48.96 -20.11
C ARG A 60 20.99 -47.86 -19.14
N THR A 61 20.11 -46.89 -19.21
CA THR A 61 20.03 -45.75 -18.29
C THR A 61 18.65 -45.68 -17.68
N ILE A 62 18.60 -45.45 -16.35
CA ILE A 62 17.40 -44.99 -15.67
C ILE A 62 17.34 -43.47 -15.88
N PHE A 63 16.37 -43.04 -16.67
CA PHE A 63 16.09 -41.62 -16.88
C PHE A 63 14.97 -41.23 -15.93
N MET A 64 15.29 -40.32 -14.99
CA MET A 64 14.38 -39.89 -13.92
C MET A 64 14.09 -38.42 -14.09
N PHE A 65 12.86 -38.03 -13.84
CA PHE A 65 12.50 -36.63 -13.79
C PHE A 65 11.28 -36.43 -12.88
N THR A 66 11.15 -35.22 -12.34
CA THR A 66 9.97 -34.83 -11.57
C THR A 66 9.12 -33.89 -12.38
N ILE A 67 7.81 -34.03 -12.29
CA ILE A 67 6.85 -33.14 -12.92
C ILE A 67 5.85 -32.60 -11.90
N THR A 68 5.42 -31.37 -12.08
CA THR A 68 4.37 -30.74 -11.30
C THR A 68 3.28 -30.21 -12.20
N ASP A 69 2.05 -30.45 -11.80
CA ASP A 69 0.87 -29.81 -12.39
C ASP A 69 0.42 -28.56 -11.61
N PHE A 70 1.24 -28.11 -10.65
CA PHE A 70 1.02 -27.02 -9.71
C PHE A 70 0.02 -27.33 -8.60
N THR A 71 -0.55 -28.54 -8.55
CA THR A 71 -1.28 -29.05 -7.37
C THR A 71 -0.34 -29.84 -6.47
N ASP A 72 0.54 -30.67 -7.08
CA ASP A 72 1.58 -31.43 -6.40
C ASP A 72 2.71 -31.77 -7.38
N THR A 73 3.70 -32.58 -6.94
CA THR A 73 4.86 -33.04 -7.73
C THR A 73 5.02 -34.55 -7.59
N ILE A 74 5.26 -35.23 -8.70
CA ILE A 74 5.50 -36.68 -8.72
C ILE A 74 6.74 -37.04 -9.53
N GLY A 75 7.44 -38.06 -9.09
CA GLY A 75 8.57 -38.66 -9.83
C GLY A 75 8.11 -39.53 -11.01
N VAL A 76 8.90 -39.54 -12.07
CA VAL A 76 8.71 -40.43 -13.22
C VAL A 76 10.04 -41.12 -13.50
N LYS A 77 10.04 -42.47 -13.65
CA LYS A 77 11.24 -43.27 -13.96
C LYS A 77 10.99 -44.12 -15.22
N ILE A 78 11.90 -43.98 -16.19
CA ILE A 78 11.91 -44.80 -17.41
C ILE A 78 13.25 -45.48 -17.59
N PHE A 79 13.23 -46.70 -18.17
CA PHE A 79 14.42 -47.46 -18.46
C PHE A 79 14.64 -47.43 -19.98
N VAL A 80 15.70 -46.79 -20.43
CA VAL A 80 16.00 -46.53 -21.82
C VAL A 80 17.37 -47.09 -22.22
N GLN A 81 17.61 -47.29 -23.51
CA GLN A 81 18.94 -47.61 -24.04
C GLN A 81 19.82 -46.36 -23.98
N ASN A 82 21.12 -46.53 -23.74
CA ASN A 82 22.04 -45.38 -23.67
C ASN A 82 22.02 -44.55 -24.97
N ALA A 83 21.74 -45.14 -26.09
CA ALA A 83 21.61 -44.47 -27.39
C ALA A 83 20.40 -43.53 -27.49
N GLU A 84 19.34 -43.75 -26.70
CA GLU A 84 18.11 -42.92 -26.68
C GLU A 84 18.24 -41.71 -25.73
N VAL A 85 19.19 -41.73 -24.78
CA VAL A 85 19.36 -40.73 -23.74
C VAL A 85 19.59 -39.30 -24.27
N PRO A 86 20.43 -39.07 -25.31
CA PRO A 86 20.67 -37.72 -25.81
C PRO A 86 19.40 -37.04 -26.33
N GLU A 87 18.58 -37.77 -27.11
CA GLU A 87 17.32 -37.29 -27.69
C GLU A 87 16.30 -36.97 -26.59
N LEU A 88 16.16 -37.86 -25.59
CA LEU A 88 15.27 -37.66 -24.47
C LEU A 88 15.69 -36.49 -23.56
N LYS A 89 16.99 -36.33 -23.31
CA LYS A 89 17.54 -35.24 -22.51
C LYS A 89 17.28 -33.87 -23.14
N ASP A 90 17.34 -33.80 -24.47
CA ASP A 90 17.07 -32.57 -25.19
C ASP A 90 15.57 -32.24 -25.22
N ALA A 91 14.73 -33.24 -25.30
CA ALA A 91 13.27 -33.09 -25.32
C ALA A 91 12.66 -32.90 -23.91
N ILE A 92 13.12 -33.64 -22.90
CA ILE A 92 12.62 -33.62 -21.54
C ILE A 92 13.62 -32.84 -20.66
N LYS A 93 13.56 -31.52 -20.74
CA LYS A 93 14.41 -30.61 -19.95
C LYS A 93 13.60 -29.81 -18.95
N LYS A 94 14.28 -29.31 -17.90
CA LYS A 94 13.64 -28.43 -16.91
C LYS A 94 12.86 -27.30 -17.57
N GLY A 95 11.61 -27.15 -17.19
CA GLY A 95 10.68 -26.17 -17.76
C GLY A 95 9.81 -26.67 -18.90
N ALA A 96 10.11 -27.83 -19.52
CA ALA A 96 9.27 -28.42 -20.56
C ALA A 96 7.89 -28.85 -20.00
N PHE A 97 6.83 -28.66 -20.78
CA PHE A 97 5.49 -29.16 -20.48
C PHE A 97 5.25 -30.47 -21.19
N ILE A 98 4.93 -31.50 -20.43
CA ILE A 98 4.73 -32.85 -20.95
C ILE A 98 3.50 -33.53 -20.37
N LYS A 99 2.97 -34.52 -21.08
CA LYS A 99 1.93 -35.43 -20.63
C LYS A 99 2.51 -36.84 -20.61
N VAL A 100 2.30 -37.57 -19.52
CA VAL A 100 2.89 -38.88 -19.28
C VAL A 100 1.78 -39.88 -18.99
N LYS A 101 1.83 -41.03 -19.62
CA LYS A 101 0.96 -42.21 -19.35
C LYS A 101 1.82 -43.34 -18.79
N GLY A 102 1.52 -43.83 -17.60
CA GLY A 102 2.27 -44.89 -16.96
C GLY A 102 1.49 -45.51 -15.80
N LYS A 103 2.16 -46.23 -14.92
CA LYS A 103 1.57 -46.82 -13.72
C LYS A 103 2.18 -46.17 -12.48
N THR A 104 1.34 -45.85 -11.52
CA THR A 104 1.80 -45.47 -10.19
C THR A 104 2.27 -46.69 -9.42
N THR A 105 3.44 -46.59 -8.80
CA THR A 105 4.08 -47.66 -8.02
C THR A 105 4.93 -47.01 -6.96
N VAL A 106 4.92 -47.59 -5.72
CA VAL A 106 5.87 -47.19 -4.69
C VAL A 106 7.25 -47.70 -5.09
N ASP A 107 8.23 -46.81 -5.24
CA ASP A 107 9.58 -47.20 -5.59
C ASP A 107 10.25 -47.97 -4.48
N ALA A 108 10.90 -49.10 -4.81
CA ALA A 108 11.51 -49.98 -3.84
C ALA A 108 12.77 -49.39 -3.15
N PHE A 109 13.36 -48.32 -3.70
CA PHE A 109 14.57 -47.70 -3.14
C PHE A 109 14.28 -46.44 -2.34
N ASP A 110 13.46 -45.57 -2.89
CA ASP A 110 13.18 -44.24 -2.32
C ASP A 110 11.92 -44.29 -1.44
N HIS A 111 11.10 -45.34 -1.57
CA HIS A 111 9.80 -45.51 -0.95
C HIS A 111 8.79 -44.41 -1.30
N ASP A 112 9.07 -43.63 -2.38
CA ASP A 112 8.20 -42.59 -2.87
C ASP A 112 7.26 -43.11 -3.96
N LEU A 113 6.04 -42.55 -3.99
CA LEU A 113 5.09 -42.85 -5.06
C LEU A 113 5.61 -42.24 -6.39
N THR A 114 5.82 -43.12 -7.37
CA THR A 114 6.50 -42.78 -8.62
C THR A 114 5.72 -43.34 -9.81
N VAL A 115 5.68 -42.63 -10.93
CA VAL A 115 5.13 -43.18 -12.19
C VAL A 115 6.21 -43.98 -12.89
N MET A 116 5.94 -45.28 -13.01
CA MET A 116 6.81 -46.26 -13.69
C MET A 116 6.06 -46.92 -14.83
N SER A 117 6.72 -47.91 -15.53
CA SER A 117 6.13 -48.60 -16.66
C SER A 117 5.47 -47.63 -17.66
N VAL A 118 6.16 -46.58 -17.98
CA VAL A 118 5.68 -45.48 -18.81
C VAL A 118 5.41 -45.98 -20.22
N TRP A 119 4.20 -45.76 -20.74
CA TRP A 119 3.73 -46.16 -22.04
C TRP A 119 3.98 -45.11 -23.11
N GLY A 120 3.91 -43.84 -22.71
CA GLY A 120 4.12 -42.73 -23.63
C GLY A 120 4.35 -41.43 -22.90
N ILE A 121 5.14 -40.55 -23.53
CA ILE A 121 5.38 -39.18 -23.12
C ILE A 121 5.14 -38.29 -24.33
N LYS A 122 4.31 -37.23 -24.15
CA LYS A 122 4.02 -36.25 -25.20
C LYS A 122 4.45 -34.85 -24.71
N LYS A 123 4.96 -34.06 -25.63
CA LYS A 123 5.09 -32.62 -25.44
C LYS A 123 3.71 -31.98 -25.49
N ILE A 124 3.43 -31.06 -24.61
CA ILE A 124 2.20 -30.28 -24.59
C ILE A 124 2.52 -28.79 -24.45
N THR A 125 1.56 -27.96 -24.76
CA THR A 125 1.64 -26.53 -24.48
C THR A 125 1.47 -26.26 -22.98
N ASP A 126 1.93 -25.10 -22.53
CA ASP A 126 1.69 -24.65 -21.16
C ASP A 126 0.17 -24.55 -20.93
N PHE A 127 -0.33 -25.37 -20.01
CA PHE A 127 -1.76 -25.45 -19.70
C PHE A 127 -2.17 -24.52 -18.54
N ARG A 128 -1.24 -23.75 -18.03
CA ARG A 128 -1.57 -22.80 -16.94
C ARG A 128 -2.49 -21.74 -17.48
N THR A 129 -3.64 -21.62 -16.88
CA THR A 129 -4.52 -20.47 -17.08
C THR A 129 -4.00 -19.33 -16.23
N GLY A 130 -3.16 -18.47 -16.79
CA GLY A 130 -2.80 -17.20 -16.17
C GLY A 130 -4.04 -16.33 -16.02
N ARG A 131 -4.12 -15.57 -14.93
CA ARG A 131 -5.16 -14.52 -14.82
C ARG A 131 -5.07 -13.62 -16.05
N GLN A 132 -6.23 -13.28 -16.61
CA GLN A 132 -6.37 -12.40 -17.76
C GLN A 132 -7.29 -11.24 -17.34
N ASP A 133 -6.99 -10.03 -17.80
CA ASP A 133 -7.96 -8.96 -17.76
C ASP A 133 -8.91 -9.11 -18.96
N THR A 134 -10.15 -9.48 -18.69
CA THR A 134 -11.19 -9.64 -19.72
C THR A 134 -12.11 -8.43 -19.83
N SER A 135 -11.82 -7.35 -19.10
CA SER A 135 -12.60 -6.11 -19.18
C SER A 135 -12.55 -5.52 -20.59
N PRO A 136 -13.71 -5.13 -21.17
CA PRO A 136 -13.75 -4.50 -22.49
C PRO A 136 -13.10 -3.11 -22.49
N VAL A 137 -13.12 -2.41 -21.37
CA VAL A 137 -12.45 -1.11 -21.16
C VAL A 137 -11.28 -1.32 -20.21
N LYS A 138 -10.08 -1.06 -20.70
CA LYS A 138 -8.86 -1.23 -19.92
C LYS A 138 -8.62 -0.02 -19.00
N ARG A 139 -8.32 -0.31 -17.75
CA ARG A 139 -7.96 0.69 -16.74
C ARG A 139 -6.48 1.03 -16.87
N VAL A 140 -6.11 2.27 -16.56
CA VAL A 140 -4.72 2.67 -16.30
C VAL A 140 -4.48 2.57 -14.81
N GLU A 141 -3.52 1.75 -14.39
CA GLU A 141 -3.08 1.69 -13.00
C GLU A 141 -2.12 2.85 -12.73
N LEU A 142 -2.49 3.71 -11.78
CA LEU A 142 -1.71 4.90 -11.41
C LEU A 142 -1.00 4.77 -10.06
N HIS A 143 -1.27 3.68 -9.32
CA HIS A 143 -0.68 3.42 -8.02
C HIS A 143 -0.25 1.94 -7.96
N CYS A 144 1.03 1.68 -8.23
CA CYS A 144 1.55 0.32 -8.32
C CYS A 144 2.94 0.22 -7.72
N HIS A 145 3.13 -0.74 -6.82
CA HIS A 145 4.38 -1.00 -6.12
C HIS A 145 5.12 -2.20 -6.69
N THR A 146 6.43 -2.06 -6.83
CA THR A 146 7.35 -3.12 -7.20
C THR A 146 8.02 -3.71 -5.96
N LYS A 147 8.87 -4.72 -6.15
CA LYS A 147 9.74 -5.25 -5.08
C LYS A 147 10.73 -4.23 -4.49
N MET A 148 10.83 -3.03 -5.08
CA MET A 148 11.64 -1.93 -4.56
C MET A 148 10.92 -1.12 -3.49
N SER A 149 9.59 -1.27 -3.34
CA SER A 149 8.83 -0.76 -2.20
C SER A 149 9.11 -1.59 -0.96
N ASP A 150 9.60 -0.95 0.10
CA ASP A 150 9.98 -1.61 1.34
C ASP A 150 8.76 -2.28 2.01
N MET A 151 8.87 -3.60 2.25
CA MET A 151 7.87 -4.45 2.90
C MET A 151 6.47 -4.49 2.26
N ASP A 152 6.34 -4.12 0.96
CA ASP A 152 5.04 -3.97 0.31
C ASP A 152 4.94 -4.73 -1.02
N GLY A 153 5.81 -4.49 -1.98
CA GLY A 153 5.80 -5.14 -3.28
C GLY A 153 6.68 -6.40 -3.36
N VAL A 154 6.26 -7.40 -4.15
CA VAL A 154 7.04 -8.64 -4.40
C VAL A 154 7.35 -8.86 -5.87
N THR A 155 6.78 -8.09 -6.78
CA THR A 155 6.89 -8.27 -8.22
C THR A 155 7.93 -7.34 -8.83
N ASP A 156 8.74 -7.87 -9.76
CA ASP A 156 9.70 -7.07 -10.54
C ASP A 156 8.99 -6.03 -11.40
N ALA A 157 9.56 -4.82 -11.53
CA ALA A 157 9.00 -3.75 -12.36
C ALA A 157 8.83 -4.19 -13.83
N ALA A 158 9.81 -4.91 -14.38
CA ALA A 158 9.74 -5.43 -15.73
C ALA A 158 8.53 -6.36 -15.95
N ARG A 159 8.23 -7.22 -14.97
CA ARG A 159 7.09 -8.13 -15.05
C ARG A 159 5.74 -7.41 -14.97
N LEU A 160 5.64 -6.36 -14.16
CA LEU A 160 4.45 -5.53 -14.07
C LEU A 160 4.19 -4.81 -15.40
N VAL A 161 5.23 -4.18 -15.96
CA VAL A 161 5.17 -3.48 -17.26
C VAL A 161 4.77 -4.46 -18.36
N GLN A 162 5.44 -5.62 -18.45
CA GLN A 162 5.12 -6.65 -19.44
C GLN A 162 3.69 -7.16 -19.31
N ARG A 163 3.23 -7.42 -18.09
CA ARG A 163 1.88 -7.93 -17.84
C ARG A 163 0.80 -6.91 -18.22
N ALA A 164 0.98 -5.63 -17.89
CA ALA A 164 0.06 -4.58 -18.27
C ALA A 164 -0.04 -4.46 -19.80
N TYR A 165 1.08 -4.53 -20.51
CA TYR A 165 1.11 -4.55 -21.97
C TYR A 165 0.39 -5.77 -22.55
N GLU A 166 0.67 -6.99 -22.07
CA GLU A 166 0.03 -8.24 -22.50
C GLU A 166 -1.49 -8.23 -22.29
N TRP A 167 -1.97 -7.56 -21.25
CA TRP A 167 -3.39 -7.41 -20.97
C TRP A 167 -4.07 -6.30 -21.78
N GLY A 168 -3.30 -5.57 -22.61
CA GLY A 168 -3.81 -4.49 -23.46
C GLY A 168 -4.14 -3.21 -22.73
N HIS A 169 -3.54 -2.97 -21.52
CA HIS A 169 -3.63 -1.67 -20.87
C HIS A 169 -2.91 -0.62 -21.71
N PRO A 170 -3.39 0.63 -21.75
CA PRO A 170 -2.70 1.70 -22.49
C PRO A 170 -1.48 2.25 -21.73
N ALA A 171 -1.44 2.11 -20.40
CA ALA A 171 -0.32 2.55 -19.57
C ALA A 171 -0.34 1.88 -18.20
N ILE A 172 0.79 1.96 -17.49
CA ILE A 172 0.95 1.66 -16.06
C ILE A 172 1.87 2.68 -15.41
N ALA A 173 1.54 3.13 -14.19
CA ALA A 173 2.46 3.90 -13.37
C ALA A 173 3.26 2.98 -12.44
N ILE A 174 4.52 3.33 -12.21
CA ILE A 174 5.37 2.72 -11.19
C ILE A 174 5.57 3.76 -10.09
N THR A 175 5.10 3.47 -8.88
CA THR A 175 4.98 4.42 -7.77
C THR A 175 5.44 3.81 -6.45
N ASP A 176 6.67 3.37 -6.37
CA ASP A 176 7.24 2.79 -5.16
C ASP A 176 7.30 3.79 -3.99
N HIS A 177 7.24 3.28 -2.76
CA HIS A 177 7.27 4.08 -1.53
C HIS A 177 8.57 4.85 -1.35
N GLY A 178 8.51 6.17 -1.54
CA GLY A 178 9.62 7.10 -1.30
C GLY A 178 10.89 6.86 -2.11
N VAL A 179 10.84 5.99 -3.11
CA VAL A 179 12.00 5.57 -3.91
C VAL A 179 11.69 5.53 -5.41
N VAL A 180 12.73 5.48 -6.23
CA VAL A 180 12.65 5.44 -7.70
C VAL A 180 13.60 4.41 -8.33
N GLN A 181 14.09 3.44 -7.55
CA GLN A 181 15.08 2.45 -8.00
C GLN A 181 14.55 1.50 -9.09
N SER A 182 13.25 1.34 -9.21
CA SER A 182 12.60 0.51 -10.24
C SER A 182 12.58 1.14 -11.64
N PHE A 183 12.87 2.44 -11.76
CA PHE A 183 12.77 3.16 -13.05
C PHE A 183 13.67 2.59 -14.15
N PRO A 184 14.95 2.25 -13.92
CA PRO A 184 15.77 1.64 -14.96
C PRO A 184 15.21 0.30 -15.46
N GLU A 185 14.71 -0.55 -14.56
CA GLU A 185 14.13 -1.84 -14.90
C GLU A 185 12.83 -1.66 -15.73
N ALA A 186 11.96 -0.74 -15.32
CA ALA A 186 10.76 -0.39 -16.05
C ALA A 186 11.06 0.20 -17.44
N ASN A 187 12.11 1.04 -17.54
CA ASN A 187 12.57 1.61 -18.82
C ASN A 187 13.08 0.54 -19.77
N HIS A 188 13.91 -0.38 -19.31
CA HIS A 188 14.39 -1.49 -20.13
C HIS A 188 13.23 -2.38 -20.61
N ALA A 189 12.21 -2.58 -19.79
CA ALA A 189 11.03 -3.35 -20.18
C ALA A 189 10.25 -2.68 -21.31
N ILE A 190 10.01 -1.36 -21.24
CA ILE A 190 9.31 -0.65 -22.34
C ILE A 190 10.16 -0.59 -23.61
N GLU A 191 11.48 -0.41 -23.50
CA GLU A 191 12.39 -0.47 -24.66
C GLU A 191 12.35 -1.83 -25.36
N ALA A 192 12.26 -2.93 -24.61
CA ALA A 192 12.14 -4.27 -25.15
C ALA A 192 10.78 -4.47 -25.87
N ILE A 193 9.68 -3.97 -25.27
CA ILE A 193 8.35 -3.98 -25.86
C ILE A 193 8.33 -3.20 -27.18
N ASP A 194 8.88 -1.98 -27.18
CA ASP A 194 8.99 -1.14 -28.38
C ASP A 194 9.86 -1.79 -29.45
N GLY A 195 10.96 -2.44 -29.07
CA GLY A 195 11.81 -3.19 -29.98
C GLY A 195 11.09 -4.36 -30.67
N ALA A 196 10.27 -5.10 -29.92
CA ALA A 196 9.45 -6.19 -30.46
C ALA A 196 8.34 -5.65 -31.38
N TYR A 197 7.70 -4.54 -30.97
CA TYR A 197 6.66 -3.87 -31.76
C TYR A 197 7.20 -3.34 -33.10
N ARG A 198 8.38 -2.70 -33.11
CA ARG A 198 9.06 -2.22 -34.32
C ARG A 198 9.40 -3.36 -35.27
N LYS A 199 9.87 -4.51 -34.77
CA LYS A 199 10.15 -5.68 -35.61
C LYS A 199 8.89 -6.19 -36.30
N LYS A 200 7.75 -6.24 -35.56
CA LYS A 200 6.47 -6.62 -36.13
C LYS A 200 6.01 -5.62 -37.19
N TYR A 201 6.08 -4.32 -36.90
CA TYR A 201 5.73 -3.26 -37.84
C TYR A 201 6.58 -3.31 -39.10
N GLN A 202 7.89 -3.57 -38.99
CA GLN A 202 8.78 -3.71 -40.16
C GLN A 202 8.44 -4.93 -40.99
N ALA A 203 7.98 -6.03 -40.40
CA ALA A 203 7.54 -7.22 -41.14
C ALA A 203 6.25 -6.95 -41.91
N GLU A 204 5.35 -6.12 -41.39
CA GLU A 204 4.10 -5.69 -42.04
C GLU A 204 4.34 -4.57 -43.08
N HIS A 205 5.45 -3.79 -42.93
CA HIS A 205 5.83 -2.64 -43.77
C HIS A 205 7.31 -2.77 -44.21
N PRO A 206 7.62 -3.65 -45.16
CA PRO A 206 9.01 -3.94 -45.57
C PRO A 206 9.77 -2.76 -46.10
N ASP A 207 9.06 -1.75 -46.67
CA ASP A 207 9.66 -0.53 -47.24
C ASP A 207 9.88 0.59 -46.24
N ALA A 208 9.54 0.40 -44.94
CA ALA A 208 9.71 1.39 -43.92
C ALA A 208 11.20 1.77 -43.72
N THR A 209 11.50 3.05 -43.75
CA THR A 209 12.85 3.56 -43.55
C THR A 209 13.28 3.45 -42.08
N LYS A 210 14.59 3.46 -41.84
CA LYS A 210 15.14 3.44 -40.48
C LYS A 210 14.65 4.62 -39.61
N ASP A 211 14.41 5.78 -40.22
CA ASP A 211 13.95 6.96 -39.49
C ASP A 211 12.45 6.92 -39.18
N GLU A 212 11.65 6.29 -40.01
CA GLU A 212 10.26 5.99 -39.70
C GLU A 212 10.17 4.95 -38.56
N LEU A 213 10.97 3.88 -38.60
CA LEU A 213 10.99 2.86 -37.57
C LEU A 213 11.39 3.43 -36.20
N LYS A 214 12.26 4.44 -36.11
CA LYS A 214 12.61 5.10 -34.84
C LYS A 214 11.42 5.79 -34.18
N LYS A 215 10.46 6.27 -34.98
CA LYS A 215 9.25 6.96 -34.49
C LYS A 215 8.13 6.00 -34.09
N VAL A 216 8.23 4.74 -34.46
CA VAL A 216 7.25 3.70 -34.13
C VAL A 216 7.49 3.22 -32.70
N SER A 217 6.46 3.26 -31.88
CA SER A 217 6.43 2.69 -30.52
C SER A 217 5.16 1.90 -30.30
N ALA A 218 5.17 0.99 -29.36
CA ALA A 218 3.98 0.28 -28.93
C ALA A 218 2.91 1.28 -28.41
N PRO A 219 1.62 0.99 -28.56
CA PRO A 219 0.53 1.82 -28.02
C PRO A 219 0.41 1.62 -26.50
N PHE A 220 1.51 1.78 -25.79
CA PHE A 220 1.63 1.54 -24.36
C PHE A 220 2.64 2.49 -23.72
N LYS A 221 2.41 2.93 -22.50
CA LYS A 221 3.27 3.90 -21.82
C LYS A 221 3.56 3.47 -20.37
N VAL A 222 4.81 3.61 -19.96
CA VAL A 222 5.20 3.61 -18.54
C VAL A 222 5.16 5.05 -18.02
N ILE A 223 4.45 5.26 -16.91
CA ILE A 223 4.38 6.52 -16.17
C ILE A 223 5.29 6.39 -14.96
N TYR A 224 6.20 7.33 -14.78
CA TYR A 224 7.13 7.36 -13.66
C TYR A 224 6.57 8.20 -12.53
N GLY A 225 6.55 7.64 -11.32
CA GLY A 225 6.05 8.32 -10.14
C GLY A 225 6.66 7.76 -8.86
N MET A 226 6.22 8.26 -7.74
CA MET A 226 6.50 7.70 -6.41
C MET A 226 5.32 7.90 -5.49
N GLU A 227 5.16 7.04 -4.51
CA GLU A 227 4.32 7.30 -3.36
C GLU A 227 5.14 7.97 -2.26
N ALA A 228 4.93 9.27 -2.10
CA ALA A 228 5.67 10.08 -1.13
C ALA A 228 5.04 10.01 0.26
N TYR A 229 5.86 10.06 1.30
CA TYR A 229 5.43 10.30 2.68
C TYR A 229 5.34 11.81 2.93
N LEU A 230 4.23 12.42 2.45
CA LEU A 230 4.01 13.85 2.50
C LEU A 230 3.79 14.32 3.94
N VAL A 231 4.45 15.40 4.33
CA VAL A 231 4.31 16.07 5.62
C VAL A 231 3.79 17.48 5.39
N ASP A 232 2.71 17.86 6.08
CA ASP A 232 2.22 19.24 6.04
C ASP A 232 3.00 20.11 7.02
N ASP A 233 4.09 20.70 6.54
CA ASP A 233 4.96 21.62 7.25
C ASP A 233 4.56 23.09 7.05
N LEU A 234 3.49 23.33 6.30
CA LEU A 234 2.93 24.66 6.03
C LEU A 234 1.64 24.92 6.82
N LYS A 235 1.21 23.96 7.64
CA LYS A 235 0.02 24.14 8.46
C LYS A 235 0.29 25.21 9.52
N ASP A 236 -0.51 26.26 9.50
CA ASP A 236 -0.48 27.30 10.51
C ASP A 236 -0.84 26.72 11.88
N ILE A 237 -0.20 27.23 12.92
CA ILE A 237 -0.53 26.91 14.33
C ILE A 237 -1.91 27.42 14.65
N VAL A 238 -2.27 28.58 14.07
CA VAL A 238 -3.58 29.22 14.22
C VAL A 238 -4.21 29.38 12.83
N VAL A 239 -5.31 28.67 12.61
CA VAL A 239 -6.10 28.76 11.38
C VAL A 239 -6.97 30.02 11.41
N ASN A 240 -7.12 30.74 10.28
CA ASN A 240 -7.90 31.96 10.15
C ASN A 240 -7.52 33.04 11.19
N SER A 241 -6.24 33.18 11.47
CA SER A 241 -5.73 34.26 12.32
C SER A 241 -6.02 35.62 11.70
N LYS A 242 -6.39 36.59 12.55
CA LYS A 242 -6.74 37.98 12.17
C LYS A 242 -5.98 38.99 13.06
N GLY A 243 -4.76 38.63 13.48
CA GLY A 243 -3.93 39.49 14.32
C GLY A 243 -4.41 39.61 15.77
N GLN A 244 -5.17 38.63 16.27
CA GLN A 244 -5.63 38.65 17.67
C GLN A 244 -4.46 38.64 18.65
N ASP A 245 -4.61 39.37 19.73
CA ASP A 245 -3.66 39.42 20.84
C ASP A 245 -3.61 38.12 21.60
N ILE A 246 -2.42 37.67 22.03
CA ILE A 246 -2.25 36.43 22.81
C ILE A 246 -2.96 36.47 24.18
N HIS A 247 -3.29 37.65 24.70
CA HIS A 247 -4.08 37.87 25.92
C HIS A 247 -5.57 38.06 25.64
N GLY A 248 -6.02 37.86 24.43
CA GLY A 248 -7.42 37.99 24.04
C GLY A 248 -8.37 37.00 24.72
N SER A 249 -9.57 36.87 24.17
CA SER A 249 -10.58 35.90 24.62
C SER A 249 -10.44 34.58 23.87
N TYR A 250 -10.36 33.48 24.60
CA TYR A 250 -10.19 32.12 24.09
C TYR A 250 -11.24 31.20 24.71
N VAL A 251 -11.73 30.26 23.91
CA VAL A 251 -12.52 29.14 24.41
C VAL A 251 -11.73 27.86 24.12
N VAL A 252 -11.20 27.28 25.18
CA VAL A 252 -10.49 26.01 25.12
C VAL A 252 -11.48 24.89 25.33
N PHE A 253 -11.59 23.98 24.41
CA PHE A 253 -12.64 22.96 24.40
C PHE A 253 -12.12 21.59 23.99
N ASP A 254 -12.89 20.59 24.36
CA ASP A 254 -12.69 19.19 24.01
C ASP A 254 -14.06 18.54 23.81
N ILE A 255 -14.16 17.49 22.97
CA ILE A 255 -15.37 16.76 22.74
C ILE A 255 -15.16 15.26 22.86
N GLU A 256 -16.15 14.56 23.40
CA GLU A 256 -16.23 13.12 23.32
C GLU A 256 -17.23 12.71 22.23
N THR A 257 -16.93 11.62 21.50
CA THR A 257 -17.68 11.23 20.32
C THR A 257 -17.88 9.73 20.24
N THR A 258 -18.86 9.26 19.45
CA THR A 258 -19.07 7.82 19.18
C THR A 258 -18.03 7.20 18.23
N GLY A 259 -17.05 8.00 17.76
CA GLY A 259 -15.97 7.55 16.87
C GLY A 259 -15.28 8.71 16.16
N PHE A 260 -14.50 8.45 15.12
CA PHE A 260 -13.54 9.41 14.57
C PHE A 260 -14.02 10.23 13.34
N SER A 261 -15.16 9.92 12.75
CA SER A 261 -15.64 10.58 11.54
C SER A 261 -16.83 11.49 11.83
N PRO A 262 -16.74 12.81 11.59
CA PRO A 262 -17.86 13.73 11.85
C PRO A 262 -19.10 13.43 10.98
N VAL A 263 -18.93 12.78 9.82
CA VAL A 263 -20.04 12.41 8.93
C VAL A 263 -20.84 11.23 9.47
N VAL A 264 -20.20 10.27 10.13
CA VAL A 264 -20.82 9.01 10.58
C VAL A 264 -21.08 9.00 12.08
N ASN A 265 -20.16 9.57 12.86
CA ASN A 265 -20.18 9.53 14.31
C ASN A 265 -20.81 10.79 14.91
N LYS A 266 -21.20 10.71 16.18
CA LYS A 266 -21.93 11.75 16.89
C LYS A 266 -21.17 12.24 18.12
N ILE A 267 -21.36 13.50 18.48
CA ILE A 267 -20.85 14.07 19.75
C ILE A 267 -21.68 13.50 20.89
N ILE A 268 -21.04 13.16 22.02
CA ILE A 268 -21.68 12.67 23.24
C ILE A 268 -21.40 13.54 24.46
N GLU A 269 -20.33 14.36 24.44
CA GLU A 269 -20.04 15.38 25.47
C GLU A 269 -19.33 16.56 24.81
N ILE A 270 -19.59 17.79 25.30
CA ILE A 270 -18.83 19.00 25.01
C ILE A 270 -18.38 19.60 26.34
N GLY A 271 -17.08 19.75 26.51
CA GLY A 271 -16.46 20.45 27.61
C GLY A 271 -15.70 21.69 27.12
N ALA A 272 -15.87 22.83 27.73
CA ALA A 272 -15.16 24.03 27.34
C ALA A 272 -14.84 24.94 28.56
N VAL A 273 -13.76 25.70 28.42
CA VAL A 273 -13.28 26.66 29.43
C VAL A 273 -12.98 27.99 28.74
N ARG A 274 -13.55 29.07 29.23
CA ARG A 274 -13.27 30.41 28.73
C ARG A 274 -12.05 31.00 29.46
N VAL A 275 -11.10 31.49 28.69
CA VAL A 275 -9.88 32.12 29.16
C VAL A 275 -9.86 33.56 28.65
N GLU A 276 -9.68 34.52 29.57
CA GLU A 276 -9.53 35.94 29.25
C GLU A 276 -8.32 36.51 30.02
N ASN A 277 -7.47 37.24 29.33
CA ASN A 277 -6.26 37.84 29.95
C ASN A 277 -5.41 36.80 30.70
N GLY A 278 -5.32 35.58 30.19
CA GLY A 278 -4.55 34.49 30.80
C GLY A 278 -5.17 33.88 32.06
N ALA A 279 -6.44 34.18 32.37
CA ALA A 279 -7.18 33.61 33.51
C ALA A 279 -8.43 32.85 33.05
N ILE A 280 -8.73 31.75 33.71
CA ILE A 280 -9.97 30.98 33.48
C ILE A 280 -11.11 31.75 34.13
N VAL A 281 -12.14 32.13 33.35
CA VAL A 281 -13.27 32.97 33.80
C VAL A 281 -14.61 32.25 33.79
N ASP A 282 -14.81 31.24 32.94
CA ASP A 282 -16.08 30.53 32.83
C ASP A 282 -15.88 29.09 32.30
N LYS A 283 -16.89 28.23 32.48
CA LYS A 283 -16.91 26.85 32.06
C LYS A 283 -18.23 26.46 31.43
N PHE A 284 -18.18 25.64 30.39
CA PHE A 284 -19.32 25.01 29.75
C PHE A 284 -19.10 23.50 29.77
N SER A 285 -20.13 22.74 30.19
CA SER A 285 -20.06 21.27 30.19
C SER A 285 -21.45 20.72 30.02
N THR A 286 -21.61 19.82 29.06
CA THR A 286 -22.88 19.16 28.84
C THR A 286 -22.69 17.82 28.09
N PHE A 287 -23.46 16.81 28.50
CA PHE A 287 -23.67 15.63 27.69
C PHE A 287 -24.57 15.98 26.50
N VAL A 288 -24.44 15.19 25.42
CA VAL A 288 -25.22 15.30 24.21
C VAL A 288 -25.81 13.93 23.89
N ASN A 289 -27.14 13.86 23.69
CA ASN A 289 -27.78 12.62 23.25
C ASN A 289 -27.46 12.36 21.78
N PRO A 290 -26.68 11.31 21.43
CA PRO A 290 -26.29 11.03 20.06
C PRO A 290 -27.44 10.42 19.22
N LYS A 291 -28.55 10.02 19.84
CA LYS A 291 -29.69 9.28 19.22
C LYS A 291 -29.28 7.97 18.54
N VAL A 292 -28.11 7.47 18.88
CA VAL A 292 -27.57 6.18 18.44
C VAL A 292 -26.84 5.52 19.61
N PRO A 293 -26.76 4.17 19.67
CA PRO A 293 -26.03 3.49 20.73
C PRO A 293 -24.54 3.88 20.76
N ILE A 294 -23.99 4.06 21.95
CA ILE A 294 -22.55 4.31 22.15
C ILE A 294 -21.80 2.98 21.97
N PRO A 295 -20.82 2.90 21.05
CA PRO A 295 -20.05 1.67 20.89
C PRO A 295 -19.29 1.29 22.17
N PHE A 296 -19.30 0.02 22.56
CA PHE A 296 -18.63 -0.51 23.76
C PHE A 296 -17.15 -0.07 23.88
N ARG A 297 -16.46 0.05 22.75
CA ARG A 297 -15.08 0.56 22.73
C ARG A 297 -14.99 2.01 23.20
N ILE A 298 -15.98 2.82 22.86
CA ILE A 298 -16.02 4.25 23.28
C ILE A 298 -16.40 4.35 24.76
N GLU A 299 -17.40 3.57 25.21
CA GLU A 299 -17.76 3.50 26.62
C GLU A 299 -16.54 3.11 27.49
N ASN A 300 -15.76 2.10 27.08
CA ASN A 300 -14.54 1.72 27.78
C ASN A 300 -13.44 2.80 27.75
N LEU A 301 -13.41 3.65 26.74
CA LEU A 301 -12.41 4.72 26.62
C LEU A 301 -12.79 5.94 27.45
N THR A 302 -14.05 6.39 27.35
CA THR A 302 -14.53 7.67 27.91
C THR A 302 -15.26 7.51 29.25
N GLY A 303 -15.70 6.28 29.56
CA GLY A 303 -16.58 6.01 30.69
C GLY A 303 -18.03 6.49 30.48
N ILE A 304 -18.36 7.05 29.30
CA ILE A 304 -19.69 7.54 28.97
C ILE A 304 -20.52 6.41 28.37
N ASN A 305 -21.64 6.11 28.99
CA ASN A 305 -22.56 5.06 28.51
C ASN A 305 -23.94 5.65 28.10
N ASP A 306 -24.76 4.81 27.46
CA ASP A 306 -26.06 5.22 26.94
C ASP A 306 -26.98 5.82 28.03
N ASN A 307 -26.95 5.32 29.27
CA ASN A 307 -27.77 5.83 30.35
C ASN A 307 -27.43 7.29 30.74
N MET A 308 -26.15 7.67 30.62
CA MET A 308 -25.69 9.03 30.98
C MET A 308 -26.15 10.07 29.96
N VAL A 309 -26.36 9.69 28.72
CA VAL A 309 -26.74 10.59 27.62
C VAL A 309 -28.21 10.51 27.23
N LEU A 310 -28.96 9.56 27.79
CA LEU A 310 -30.35 9.28 27.39
C LEU A 310 -31.27 10.50 27.52
N ASP A 311 -31.17 11.20 28.67
CA ASP A 311 -31.97 12.39 29.00
C ASP A 311 -31.24 13.70 28.66
N ALA A 312 -30.04 13.63 28.04
CA ALA A 312 -29.30 14.81 27.64
C ALA A 312 -29.95 15.47 26.39
N PRO A 313 -29.79 16.79 26.24
CA PRO A 313 -30.26 17.48 25.04
C PRO A 313 -29.50 16.98 23.80
N ASP A 314 -30.16 17.10 22.64
CA ASP A 314 -29.54 16.78 21.35
C ASP A 314 -28.57 17.88 20.88
N ILE A 315 -27.77 17.55 19.86
CA ILE A 315 -26.77 18.48 19.33
C ILE A 315 -27.42 19.74 18.72
N GLU A 316 -28.63 19.64 18.20
CA GLU A 316 -29.40 20.75 17.66
C GLU A 316 -29.71 21.79 18.73
N THR A 317 -29.86 21.38 19.99
CA THR A 317 -30.09 22.23 21.15
C THR A 317 -28.78 22.72 21.79
N VAL A 318 -27.76 21.86 21.80
CA VAL A 318 -26.47 22.13 22.49
C VAL A 318 -25.58 23.06 21.67
N LEU A 319 -25.48 22.82 20.37
CA LEU A 319 -24.55 23.57 19.51
C LEU A 319 -24.79 25.08 19.54
N PRO A 320 -26.04 25.60 19.41
CA PRO A 320 -26.24 27.04 19.51
C PRO A 320 -25.76 27.66 20.83
N LYS A 321 -25.94 26.97 21.95
CA LYS A 321 -25.47 27.41 23.27
C LYS A 321 -23.95 27.42 23.38
N PHE A 322 -23.31 26.40 22.82
CA PHE A 322 -21.84 26.35 22.74
C PHE A 322 -21.28 27.45 21.84
N LEU A 323 -21.95 27.74 20.72
CA LEU A 323 -21.57 28.83 19.82
C LEU A 323 -21.76 30.21 20.49
N GLU A 324 -22.81 30.42 21.29
CA GLU A 324 -23.00 31.61 22.10
C GLU A 324 -21.90 31.72 23.15
N PHE A 325 -21.58 30.63 23.88
CA PHE A 325 -20.49 30.60 24.85
C PHE A 325 -19.14 30.96 24.24
N SER A 326 -18.90 30.59 22.99
CA SER A 326 -17.66 30.84 22.25
C SER A 326 -17.69 32.12 21.40
N GLU A 327 -18.69 32.99 21.56
CA GLU A 327 -18.81 34.18 20.74
C GLU A 327 -17.65 35.16 21.01
N GLY A 328 -17.06 35.67 19.93
CA GLY A 328 -15.93 36.59 19.95
C GLY A 328 -14.60 36.04 20.45
N ALA A 329 -14.54 34.72 20.72
CA ALA A 329 -13.34 34.07 21.19
C ALA A 329 -12.62 33.26 20.08
N VAL A 330 -11.31 33.08 20.25
CA VAL A 330 -10.53 32.10 19.47
C VAL A 330 -10.76 30.73 20.07
N MET A 331 -11.08 29.76 19.19
CA MET A 331 -11.26 28.37 19.58
C MET A 331 -9.90 27.69 19.78
N VAL A 332 -9.72 26.96 20.89
CA VAL A 332 -8.48 26.26 21.20
C VAL A 332 -8.78 24.83 21.58
N ALA A 333 -8.06 23.88 20.97
CA ALA A 333 -8.17 22.47 21.36
C ALA A 333 -6.83 21.74 21.24
N HIS A 334 -6.74 20.55 21.82
CA HIS A 334 -5.56 19.70 21.73
C HIS A 334 -5.69 18.72 20.56
N ASN A 335 -5.05 19.01 19.42
CA ASN A 335 -5.30 18.45 18.10
C ASN A 335 -6.62 18.98 17.48
N ALA A 336 -6.74 20.28 17.47
CA ALA A 336 -7.96 21.05 17.18
C ALA A 336 -8.69 20.67 15.89
N SER A 337 -8.00 20.12 14.90
CA SER A 337 -8.62 19.68 13.66
C SER A 337 -9.65 18.56 13.85
N PHE A 338 -9.49 17.73 14.89
CA PHE A 338 -10.46 16.68 15.21
C PHE A 338 -11.76 17.30 15.74
N ASP A 339 -11.65 18.07 16.81
CA ASP A 339 -12.80 18.67 17.50
C ASP A 339 -13.56 19.64 16.59
N MET A 340 -12.83 20.50 15.91
CA MET A 340 -13.40 21.47 14.97
C MET A 340 -14.15 20.78 13.83
N SER A 341 -13.66 19.65 13.33
CA SER A 341 -14.33 18.92 12.26
C SER A 341 -15.77 18.51 12.61
N PHE A 342 -16.02 18.14 13.86
CA PHE A 342 -17.34 17.81 14.37
C PHE A 342 -18.21 19.06 14.57
N ILE A 343 -17.63 20.12 15.11
CA ILE A 343 -18.35 21.41 15.32
C ILE A 343 -18.77 21.98 13.95
N GLU A 344 -17.83 22.11 13.01
CA GLU A 344 -18.08 22.65 11.68
C GLU A 344 -19.10 21.80 10.90
N HIS A 345 -18.99 20.45 10.97
CA HIS A 345 -19.94 19.56 10.34
C HIS A 345 -21.37 19.75 10.88
N ASN A 346 -21.52 19.87 12.19
CA ASN A 346 -22.83 20.10 12.81
C ASN A 346 -23.35 21.54 12.53
N CYS A 347 -22.48 22.55 12.39
CA CYS A 347 -22.89 23.86 11.89
C CYS A 347 -23.47 23.77 10.48
N VAL A 348 -22.80 23.06 9.57
CA VAL A 348 -23.32 22.85 8.19
C VAL A 348 -24.67 22.14 8.20
N LEU A 349 -24.84 21.09 9.02
CA LEU A 349 -26.11 20.35 9.12
C LEU A 349 -27.26 21.22 9.63
N GLN A 350 -26.97 22.21 10.50
CA GLN A 350 -27.98 23.14 11.06
C GLN A 350 -28.10 24.43 10.25
N GLY A 351 -27.36 24.57 9.12
CA GLY A 351 -27.40 25.78 8.29
C GLY A 351 -26.78 27.02 8.99
N ILE A 352 -25.86 26.80 9.93
CA ILE A 352 -25.16 27.87 10.65
C ILE A 352 -23.87 28.20 9.91
N GLU A 353 -23.80 29.43 9.39
CA GLU A 353 -22.57 29.96 8.77
C GLU A 353 -21.76 30.72 9.82
N ARG A 354 -20.61 30.19 10.19
CA ARG A 354 -19.66 30.83 11.12
C ARG A 354 -18.22 30.48 10.75
N GLU A 355 -17.39 31.48 10.66
CA GLU A 355 -15.96 31.34 10.50
C GLU A 355 -15.27 31.30 11.88
N PHE A 356 -14.41 30.33 12.10
CA PHE A 356 -13.70 30.16 13.35
C PHE A 356 -12.21 30.51 13.17
N THR A 357 -11.65 31.26 14.12
CA THR A 357 -10.20 31.30 14.34
C THR A 357 -9.85 30.18 15.32
N THR A 358 -8.94 29.29 14.97
CA THR A 358 -8.66 28.09 15.76
C THR A 358 -7.16 27.94 16.01
N ALA A 359 -6.76 27.80 17.27
CA ALA A 359 -5.39 27.51 17.69
C ALA A 359 -5.25 26.05 18.14
N ASP A 360 -4.18 25.36 17.70
CA ASP A 360 -3.89 23.96 18.04
C ASP A 360 -2.76 23.87 19.05
N THR A 361 -3.07 23.44 20.28
CA THR A 361 -2.06 23.31 21.34
C THR A 361 -1.02 22.23 21.08
N VAL A 362 -1.29 21.22 20.23
CA VAL A 362 -0.27 20.26 19.76
C VAL A 362 0.75 20.96 18.87
N ALA A 363 0.29 21.82 17.95
CA ALA A 363 1.17 22.60 17.08
C ALA A 363 1.98 23.61 17.90
N MET A 364 1.34 24.30 18.86
CA MET A 364 2.04 25.18 19.80
C MET A 364 3.10 24.42 20.63
N ALA A 365 2.77 23.23 21.15
CA ALA A 365 3.71 22.40 21.89
C ALA A 365 4.92 21.98 21.07
N ARG A 366 4.73 21.65 19.80
CA ARG A 366 5.85 21.32 18.88
C ARG A 366 6.80 22.50 18.69
N PHE A 367 6.27 23.71 18.63
CA PHE A 367 7.05 24.95 18.52
C PHE A 367 7.73 25.33 19.82
N LEU A 368 7.00 25.27 20.94
CA LEU A 368 7.48 25.77 22.26
C LEU A 368 8.36 24.73 22.98
N LEU A 369 8.11 23.44 22.78
CA LEU A 369 8.74 22.30 23.48
C LEU A 369 9.42 21.34 22.50
N PRO A 370 10.38 21.76 21.67
CA PRO A 370 10.97 20.94 20.60
C PRO A 370 11.68 19.68 21.10
N GLY A 371 12.05 19.62 22.38
CA GLY A 371 12.67 18.46 23.02
C GLY A 371 11.73 17.27 23.25
N LEU A 372 10.42 17.45 23.17
CA LEU A 372 9.47 16.37 23.37
C LEU A 372 9.43 15.43 22.16
N ASN A 373 9.29 14.13 22.44
CA ASN A 373 9.13 13.09 21.41
C ASN A 373 7.65 12.71 21.15
N ARG A 374 6.76 13.04 22.10
CA ARG A 374 5.31 12.79 22.02
C ARG A 374 4.57 14.02 22.51
N PHE A 375 3.41 14.29 21.91
CA PHE A 375 2.61 15.48 22.16
C PHE A 375 1.17 15.11 22.57
N LYS A 376 0.98 13.98 23.28
CA LYS A 376 -0.28 13.65 23.93
C LYS A 376 -0.52 14.63 25.07
N LEU A 377 -1.78 14.85 25.43
CA LEU A 377 -2.20 15.81 26.46
C LEU A 377 -1.46 15.57 27.79
N ASP A 378 -1.42 14.33 28.28
CA ASP A 378 -0.71 13.90 29.47
C ASP A 378 0.79 14.24 29.46
N THR A 379 1.42 14.03 28.33
CA THR A 379 2.85 14.28 28.13
C THR A 379 3.16 15.79 28.14
N VAL A 380 2.32 16.56 27.45
CA VAL A 380 2.46 18.03 27.39
C VAL A 380 2.16 18.65 28.75
N ALA A 381 1.07 18.24 29.44
CA ALA A 381 0.72 18.66 30.77
C ALA A 381 1.89 18.49 31.76
N LYS A 382 2.45 17.28 31.79
CA LYS A 382 3.62 16.98 32.63
C LYS A 382 4.83 17.84 32.30
N ALA A 383 5.08 18.13 31.01
CA ALA A 383 6.23 18.94 30.59
C ALA A 383 6.13 20.39 31.03
N VAL A 384 4.92 20.95 31.15
CA VAL A 384 4.69 22.33 31.61
C VAL A 384 4.24 22.43 33.06
N GLY A 385 4.20 21.31 33.81
CA GLY A 385 3.85 21.28 35.23
C GLY A 385 2.37 21.50 35.50
N VAL A 386 1.49 20.96 34.63
CA VAL A 386 0.04 20.96 34.81
C VAL A 386 -0.40 19.57 35.27
N SER A 387 -1.34 19.47 36.21
CA SER A 387 -1.94 18.22 36.67
C SER A 387 -3.11 17.85 35.79
N LEU A 388 -3.22 16.59 35.44
CA LEU A 388 -4.36 16.04 34.72
C LEU A 388 -5.08 15.04 35.64
N GLU A 389 -6.23 15.46 36.17
CA GLU A 389 -7.13 14.62 36.97
C GLU A 389 -8.32 14.22 36.11
N ASN A 390 -8.79 12.98 36.23
CA ASN A 390 -9.96 12.44 35.50
C ASN A 390 -9.86 12.53 33.97
N HIS A 391 -8.82 11.97 33.41
CA HIS A 391 -8.65 11.86 31.96
C HIS A 391 -9.88 11.20 31.28
N HIS A 392 -10.22 11.68 30.05
CA HIS A 392 -11.37 11.27 29.23
C HIS A 392 -12.74 11.78 29.72
N ARG A 393 -12.77 12.97 30.32
CA ARG A 393 -13.97 13.79 30.50
C ARG A 393 -13.71 15.12 29.80
N ALA A 394 -14.57 15.46 28.83
CA ALA A 394 -14.34 16.61 27.96
C ALA A 394 -14.05 17.94 28.74
N VAL A 395 -14.74 18.19 29.86
CA VAL A 395 -14.51 19.40 30.64
C VAL A 395 -13.18 19.36 31.40
N ASP A 396 -12.72 18.21 31.86
CA ASP A 396 -11.46 18.07 32.58
C ASP A 396 -10.27 18.16 31.60
N ASP A 397 -10.38 17.55 30.44
CA ASP A 397 -9.39 17.62 29.35
C ASP A 397 -9.33 19.05 28.76
N ALA A 398 -10.47 19.74 28.60
CA ALA A 398 -10.53 21.17 28.26
C ALA A 398 -9.89 22.05 29.33
N GLY A 399 -10.12 21.76 30.61
CA GLY A 399 -9.52 22.45 31.74
C GLY A 399 -8.00 22.32 31.76
N CYS A 400 -7.49 21.09 31.65
CA CYS A 400 -6.07 20.82 31.54
C CYS A 400 -5.44 21.53 30.32
N THR A 401 -6.13 21.45 29.17
CA THR A 401 -5.68 22.13 27.94
C THR A 401 -5.67 23.63 28.10
N ALA A 402 -6.61 24.23 28.86
CA ALA A 402 -6.64 25.64 29.16
C ALA A 402 -5.45 26.08 30.07
N GLU A 403 -5.12 25.27 31.07
CA GLU A 403 -3.94 25.54 31.90
C GLU A 403 -2.64 25.45 31.10
N ILE A 404 -2.52 24.46 30.21
CA ILE A 404 -1.40 24.34 29.27
C ILE A 404 -1.33 25.57 28.36
N PHE A 405 -2.48 25.99 27.79
CA PHE A 405 -2.57 27.15 26.94
C PHE A 405 -2.10 28.42 27.62
N VAL A 406 -2.54 28.65 28.87
CA VAL A 406 -2.07 29.79 29.69
C VAL A 406 -0.55 29.77 29.93
N LYS A 407 0.05 28.58 30.13
CA LYS A 407 1.51 28.42 30.19
C LYS A 407 2.17 28.75 28.86
N PHE A 408 1.57 28.32 27.77
CA PHE A 408 2.09 28.61 26.42
C PHE A 408 2.03 30.11 26.12
N VAL A 409 0.95 30.82 26.50
CA VAL A 409 0.86 32.27 26.33
C VAL A 409 2.03 32.96 27.03
N LYS A 410 2.38 32.57 28.27
CA LYS A 410 3.55 33.11 28.96
C LYS A 410 4.87 32.83 28.26
N MET A 411 5.02 31.62 27.70
CA MET A 411 6.22 31.27 26.94
C MET A 411 6.31 32.03 25.59
N LEU A 412 5.17 32.38 24.98
CA LEU A 412 5.11 33.24 23.81
C LEU A 412 5.50 34.68 24.13
N GLU A 413 4.97 35.21 25.22
CA GLU A 413 5.31 36.56 25.76
C GLU A 413 6.82 36.67 26.01
N GLU A 414 7.44 35.70 26.68
CA GLU A 414 8.89 35.62 26.89
C GLU A 414 9.70 35.64 25.58
N ARG A 415 9.12 35.17 24.45
CA ARG A 415 9.71 35.18 23.09
C ARG A 415 9.34 36.43 22.29
N ASN A 416 8.63 37.38 22.90
CA ASN A 416 8.12 38.59 22.26
C ASN A 416 7.20 38.30 21.07
N ILE A 417 6.40 37.21 21.18
CA ILE A 417 5.32 36.84 20.25
C ILE A 417 4.03 37.32 20.89
N LEU A 418 3.46 38.39 20.37
CA LEU A 418 2.34 39.09 21.01
C LEU A 418 1.01 38.97 20.29
N THR A 419 1.06 38.47 19.02
CA THR A 419 -0.14 38.23 18.22
C THR A 419 -0.16 36.80 17.64
N LEU A 420 -1.34 36.32 17.28
CA LEU A 420 -1.48 35.00 16.63
C LEU A 420 -0.85 34.97 15.22
N ASP A 421 -0.77 36.12 14.56
CA ASP A 421 -0.05 36.23 13.28
C ASP A 421 1.46 36.10 13.48
N ASP A 422 2.03 36.70 14.53
CA ASP A 422 3.43 36.54 14.90
C ASP A 422 3.72 35.07 15.25
N LEU A 423 2.79 34.39 15.92
CA LEU A 423 2.93 32.97 16.25
C LEU A 423 3.01 32.14 14.97
N ASN A 424 2.15 32.38 13.99
CA ASN A 424 2.21 31.69 12.69
C ASN A 424 3.50 32.02 11.92
N ALA A 425 3.94 33.28 11.94
CA ALA A 425 5.14 33.72 11.24
C ALA A 425 6.43 33.07 11.82
N GLN A 426 6.52 32.96 13.15
CA GLN A 426 7.69 32.42 13.86
C GLN A 426 7.59 30.91 14.09
N GLY A 427 6.37 30.36 14.11
CA GLY A 427 6.08 28.94 14.36
C GLY A 427 6.42 28.01 13.19
N LYS A 428 7.14 28.48 12.16
CA LYS A 428 7.59 27.65 11.05
C LYS A 428 8.42 26.48 11.55
N VAL A 429 8.03 25.31 11.14
CA VAL A 429 8.58 24.04 11.63
C VAL A 429 10.04 23.89 11.18
N SER A 430 10.97 23.69 12.11
CA SER A 430 12.38 23.40 11.77
C SER A 430 12.53 22.06 11.05
N GLU A 431 13.61 21.88 10.28
CA GLU A 431 13.91 20.61 9.58
C GLU A 431 13.88 19.40 10.54
N GLU A 432 14.37 19.57 11.76
CA GLU A 432 14.36 18.50 12.77
C GLU A 432 12.93 18.19 13.26
N ALA A 433 12.09 19.19 13.41
CA ALA A 433 10.70 19.01 13.81
C ALA A 433 9.88 18.37 12.68
N VAL A 434 10.13 18.72 11.41
CA VAL A 434 9.50 18.08 10.23
C VAL A 434 9.69 16.57 10.27
N ARG A 435 10.86 16.07 10.66
CA ARG A 435 11.13 14.62 10.78
C ARG A 435 10.19 13.93 11.78
N LYS A 436 9.63 14.65 12.75
CA LYS A 436 8.75 14.11 13.80
C LYS A 436 7.26 14.28 13.46
N LEU A 437 6.90 15.09 12.45
CA LEU A 437 5.52 15.28 12.04
C LEU A 437 4.90 13.99 11.46
N PRO A 438 3.58 13.80 11.58
CA PRO A 438 2.87 12.73 10.88
C PRO A 438 3.02 12.87 9.37
N SER A 439 3.07 11.75 8.66
CA SER A 439 3.14 11.73 7.20
C SER A 439 1.89 11.08 6.62
N TYR A 440 1.50 11.54 5.43
CA TYR A 440 0.39 11.04 4.64
C TYR A 440 0.93 10.51 3.32
N HIS A 441 0.27 9.52 2.75
CA HIS A 441 0.65 8.98 1.45
C HIS A 441 0.16 9.92 0.33
N ALA A 442 1.03 10.22 -0.63
CA ALA A 442 0.70 11.07 -1.76
C ALA A 442 1.37 10.53 -3.03
N ILE A 443 0.56 10.25 -4.05
CA ILE A 443 1.09 9.79 -5.35
C ILE A 443 1.53 10.99 -6.16
N ILE A 444 2.79 11.00 -6.57
CA ILE A 444 3.40 12.04 -7.39
C ILE A 444 3.81 11.41 -8.73
N LEU A 445 3.24 11.90 -9.83
CA LEU A 445 3.51 11.40 -11.18
C LEU A 445 4.26 12.45 -12.00
N ALA A 446 5.27 12.02 -12.75
CA ALA A 446 6.01 12.89 -13.66
C ALA A 446 5.22 13.11 -14.95
N LYS A 447 4.99 14.37 -15.34
CA LYS A 447 4.37 14.75 -16.61
C LYS A 447 5.30 14.59 -17.81
N ASN A 448 6.59 14.82 -17.59
CA ASN A 448 7.62 14.90 -18.61
C ASN A 448 9.01 14.60 -18.02
N GLU A 449 10.06 14.71 -18.82
CA GLU A 449 11.44 14.46 -18.39
C GLU A 449 11.91 15.39 -17.26
N THR A 450 11.49 16.66 -17.25
CA THR A 450 11.80 17.60 -16.16
C THR A 450 11.18 17.09 -14.85
N GLY A 451 9.93 16.60 -14.88
CA GLY A 451 9.26 15.99 -13.75
C GLY A 451 9.98 14.75 -13.24
N ARG A 452 10.49 13.91 -14.13
CA ARG A 452 11.29 12.74 -13.76
C ARG A 452 12.55 13.15 -13.00
N VAL A 453 13.27 14.17 -13.47
CA VAL A 453 14.44 14.72 -12.76
C VAL A 453 14.06 15.31 -11.40
N ASN A 454 12.91 15.99 -11.32
CA ASN A 454 12.41 16.54 -10.07
C ASN A 454 12.04 15.45 -9.05
N LEU A 455 11.50 14.31 -9.50
CA LEU A 455 11.31 13.15 -8.61
C LEU A 455 12.62 12.69 -7.97
N TYR A 456 13.72 12.61 -8.73
CA TYR A 456 15.03 12.28 -8.17
C TYR A 456 15.50 13.28 -7.11
N ARG A 457 15.24 14.57 -7.31
CA ARG A 457 15.56 15.63 -6.35
C ARG A 457 14.73 15.50 -5.07
N LEU A 458 13.41 15.29 -5.21
CA LEU A 458 12.51 15.09 -4.08
C LEU A 458 12.89 13.86 -3.25
N VAL A 459 13.21 12.73 -3.91
CA VAL A 459 13.71 11.52 -3.25
C VAL A 459 15.02 11.81 -2.52
N SER A 460 15.96 12.50 -3.15
CA SER A 460 17.24 12.85 -2.53
C SER A 460 17.05 13.73 -1.31
N GLU A 461 16.23 14.78 -1.39
CA GLU A 461 15.96 15.67 -0.24
C GLU A 461 15.26 14.93 0.89
N SER A 462 14.25 14.10 0.60
CA SER A 462 13.53 13.34 1.62
C SER A 462 14.43 12.38 2.41
N HIS A 463 15.38 11.73 1.72
CA HIS A 463 16.33 10.81 2.37
C HIS A 463 17.46 11.52 3.10
N LEU A 464 18.04 12.57 2.52
CA LEU A 464 19.20 13.24 3.08
C LEU A 464 18.86 14.19 4.24
N LYS A 465 17.69 14.88 4.17
CA LYS A 465 17.34 15.92 5.13
C LYS A 465 16.22 15.49 6.09
N TYR A 466 15.23 14.74 5.61
CA TYR A 466 13.98 14.52 6.35
C TYR A 466 13.72 13.06 6.70
N TYR A 467 14.71 12.20 6.62
CA TYR A 467 14.56 10.78 6.96
C TYR A 467 14.39 10.59 8.48
N ASN A 468 13.29 9.93 8.86
CA ASN A 468 13.07 9.38 10.20
C ASN A 468 12.18 8.16 10.08
N ARG A 469 12.76 6.95 10.10
CA ARG A 469 12.16 5.65 9.76
C ARG A 469 11.66 5.55 8.31
N ARG A 470 11.17 6.65 7.75
CA ARG A 470 10.68 6.79 6.37
C ARG A 470 11.21 8.11 5.78
N PRO A 471 11.41 8.18 4.44
CA PRO A 471 11.84 9.41 3.78
C PRO A 471 10.66 10.39 3.67
N LYS A 472 10.56 11.32 4.60
CA LYS A 472 9.47 12.30 4.66
C LYS A 472 9.67 13.41 3.62
N LEU A 473 8.59 13.80 2.96
CA LEU A 473 8.57 14.88 1.99
C LEU A 473 7.77 16.07 2.53
N PRO A 474 8.43 17.19 2.92
CA PRO A 474 7.71 18.39 3.31
C PRO A 474 6.91 18.97 2.14
N LYS A 475 5.70 19.43 2.41
CA LYS A 475 4.84 20.12 1.44
C LYS A 475 5.51 21.36 0.86
N SER A 476 6.23 22.12 1.71
CA SER A 476 7.04 23.28 1.27
C SER A 476 8.12 22.91 0.24
N VAL A 477 8.71 21.73 0.35
CA VAL A 477 9.70 21.22 -0.61
C VAL A 477 9.00 20.78 -1.90
N TYR A 478 7.91 20.03 -1.78
CA TYR A 478 7.12 19.58 -2.92
C TYR A 478 6.64 20.76 -3.78
N LEU A 479 6.08 21.81 -3.17
CA LEU A 479 5.54 22.98 -3.87
C LEU A 479 6.59 23.73 -4.71
N LYS A 480 7.89 23.65 -4.38
CA LYS A 480 8.96 24.22 -5.21
C LYS A 480 9.05 23.58 -6.60
N TYR A 481 8.55 22.37 -6.77
CA TYR A 481 8.64 21.57 -7.98
C TYR A 481 7.28 21.30 -8.64
N GLN A 482 6.17 21.63 -7.97
CA GLN A 482 4.82 21.31 -8.42
C GLN A 482 4.46 21.96 -9.76
N ASP A 483 4.75 23.26 -9.91
CA ASP A 483 4.39 24.04 -11.11
C ASP A 483 5.20 23.66 -12.34
N LEU A 484 6.29 22.93 -12.17
CA LEU A 484 7.20 22.59 -13.25
C LEU A 484 6.79 21.35 -14.04
N SER A 485 6.13 20.33 -13.42
CA SER A 485 5.90 19.07 -14.14
C SER A 485 5.21 17.95 -13.39
N LEU A 486 4.81 18.11 -12.13
CA LEU A 486 4.27 17.03 -11.33
C LEU A 486 2.74 17.09 -11.26
N ILE A 487 2.09 15.93 -11.30
CA ILE A 487 0.67 15.75 -10.96
C ILE A 487 0.63 15.16 -9.55
N HIS A 488 -0.16 15.78 -8.68
CA HIS A 488 -0.41 15.29 -7.34
C HIS A 488 -1.79 14.64 -7.29
N ILE A 489 -1.81 13.38 -6.86
CA ILE A 489 -3.04 12.67 -6.50
C ILE A 489 -2.88 12.36 -5.02
N SER A 490 -3.63 13.03 -4.15
CA SER A 490 -3.70 12.67 -2.75
C SER A 490 -4.85 11.70 -2.54
N GLU A 491 -4.56 10.54 -1.98
CA GLU A 491 -5.62 9.76 -1.35
C GLU A 491 -5.77 10.27 0.10
N PRO A 492 -6.99 10.47 0.60
CA PRO A 492 -7.23 10.66 2.03
C PRO A 492 -6.98 9.33 2.73
N THR A 493 -5.72 8.96 2.88
CA THR A 493 -5.35 7.73 3.56
C THR A 493 -5.46 7.93 5.05
N ARG A 494 -6.08 6.95 5.72
CA ARG A 494 -6.02 6.82 7.17
C ARG A 494 -4.56 6.87 7.60
N PRO A 495 -4.23 7.57 8.72
CA PRO A 495 -2.94 7.38 9.37
C PRO A 495 -2.78 5.86 9.58
N GLU A 496 -1.66 5.31 9.11
CA GLU A 496 -1.36 3.92 9.41
C GLU A 496 -1.36 3.71 10.92
N PRO A 497 -2.02 2.67 11.45
CA PRO A 497 -1.94 2.36 12.86
C PRO A 497 -0.48 2.08 13.21
N ILE A 498 0.01 2.82 14.19
CA ILE A 498 1.34 2.67 14.79
C ILE A 498 1.39 1.38 15.60
#